data_ac4677b191d942e87b95812cf96f8580
#
_entry.id   ac4677b191d942e87b95812cf96f8580
#
_cell.length_a   1.000
_cell.length_b   1.000
_cell.length_c   1.000
_cell.angle_alpha   90.00
_cell.angle_beta   90.00
_cell.angle_gamma   90.00
#
_symmetry.space_group_name_H-M   'P 1'
#
loop_
_entity.id
_entity.type
_entity.pdbx_description
1 polymer ?
#
loop_
_entity_poly.entity_id
_entity_poly.type
_entity_poly.pdbx_seq_one_letter_code
_entity_poly.pdbx_strand_id
1 'polypeptide(L)'
;MQLGYFHVIADPVARDTVYMLNTSLFKSTDGGKTTTTLSGTHGDHHDLWIDPDDPQHLVNANDGGGTVSTNWGATWTDLDFPTAQIYRLGLTNAFPYSACGGQQDNTTVCVPVQVARGDLGAGYVEAGGGES
;
A
#
# COMPACT_ATOMS: atom_id res chain seq x y z
N MET A 1 17.29 15.36 1.28
CA MET A 1 15.88 15.86 1.27
C MET A 1 15.28 15.45 -0.06
N GLN A 2 14.59 14.32 -0.06
CA GLN A 2 13.89 13.84 -1.25
C GLN A 2 12.67 14.74 -1.43
N LEU A 3 12.58 15.44 -2.54
CA LEU A 3 11.37 16.16 -2.93
C LEU A 3 10.32 15.11 -3.29
N GLY A 4 9.60 14.66 -2.30
CA GLY A 4 8.50 13.73 -2.49
C GLY A 4 7.44 14.36 -3.40
N TYR A 5 6.86 13.55 -4.26
CA TYR A 5 5.65 13.90 -4.97
C TYR A 5 4.57 14.32 -3.95
N PHE A 6 3.83 15.34 -4.30
CA PHE A 6 2.73 15.85 -3.47
C PHE A 6 1.51 16.01 -4.38
N HIS A 7 0.45 15.27 -4.07
CA HIS A 7 -0.80 15.36 -4.80
C HIS A 7 -1.90 15.91 -3.90
N VAL A 8 -2.72 16.78 -4.45
CA VAL A 8 -3.93 17.29 -3.79
C VAL A 8 -5.13 16.89 -4.62
N ILE A 9 -6.07 16.18 -4.01
CA ILE A 9 -7.27 15.68 -4.66
C ILE A 9 -8.47 16.24 -3.90
N ALA A 10 -9.34 16.95 -4.63
CA ALA A 10 -10.57 17.48 -4.08
C ALA A 10 -11.67 16.41 -4.08
N ASP A 11 -12.44 16.39 -3.01
CA ASP A 11 -13.66 15.56 -2.96
C ASP A 11 -14.66 16.09 -4.01
N PRO A 12 -15.19 15.23 -4.90
CA PRO A 12 -16.08 15.66 -5.97
C PRO A 12 -17.44 16.15 -5.48
N VAL A 13 -17.84 15.84 -4.26
CA VAL A 13 -19.14 16.14 -3.68
C VAL A 13 -19.05 17.07 -2.46
N ALA A 14 -18.15 16.75 -1.54
CA ALA A 14 -18.02 17.49 -0.29
C ALA A 14 -17.14 18.72 -0.49
N ARG A 15 -17.77 19.89 -0.64
CA ARG A 15 -17.06 21.16 -0.71
C ARG A 15 -16.12 21.35 0.49
N ASP A 16 -14.97 21.95 0.26
CA ASP A 16 -13.92 22.19 1.25
C ASP A 16 -13.24 20.92 1.80
N THR A 17 -13.59 19.73 1.27
CA THR A 17 -12.88 18.48 1.57
C THR A 17 -11.81 18.21 0.54
N VAL A 18 -10.58 18.04 1.01
CA VAL A 18 -9.42 17.72 0.19
C VAL A 18 -8.55 16.65 0.83
N TYR A 19 -7.95 15.83 -0.01
CA TYR A 19 -6.97 14.83 0.40
C TYR A 19 -5.60 15.23 -0.13
N MET A 20 -4.58 15.02 0.67
CA MET A 20 -3.20 15.33 0.32
C MET A 20 -2.37 14.07 0.48
N LEU A 21 -1.72 13.70 -0.62
CA LEU A 21 -0.94 12.48 -0.77
C LEU A 21 0.54 12.82 -0.76
N ASN A 22 1.26 12.11 0.07
CA ASN A 22 2.71 12.13 0.19
C ASN A 22 3.11 10.79 0.83
N THR A 23 4.23 10.72 1.56
CA THR A 23 4.56 9.59 2.42
C THR A 23 3.41 9.21 3.37
N SER A 24 2.64 10.21 3.80
CA SER A 24 1.41 10.03 4.55
C SER A 24 0.19 10.55 3.78
N LEU A 25 -0.98 9.98 4.07
CA LEU A 25 -2.25 10.43 3.54
C LEU A 25 -2.95 11.34 4.55
N PHE A 26 -3.29 12.54 4.11
CA PHE A 26 -3.97 13.53 4.95
C PHE A 26 -5.34 13.87 4.37
N LYS A 27 -6.27 14.22 5.24
CA LYS A 27 -7.60 14.75 4.91
C LYS A 27 -7.81 16.08 5.58
N SER A 28 -8.38 17.04 4.86
CA SER A 28 -8.92 18.27 5.38
C SER A 28 -10.40 18.38 5.03
N THR A 29 -11.20 19.00 5.89
CA THR A 29 -12.61 19.28 5.66
C THR A 29 -12.94 20.79 5.76
N ASP A 30 -11.90 21.62 5.76
CA ASP A 30 -12.00 23.07 5.91
C ASP A 30 -11.18 23.84 4.86
N GLY A 31 -11.03 23.26 3.69
CA GLY A 31 -10.29 23.85 2.57
C GLY A 31 -8.77 23.87 2.78
N GLY A 32 -8.24 22.93 3.54
CA GLY A 32 -6.79 22.79 3.78
C GLY A 32 -6.27 23.60 4.97
N LYS A 33 -7.11 24.21 5.77
CA LYS A 33 -6.68 24.98 6.95
C LYS A 33 -6.20 24.09 8.08
N THR A 34 -6.89 22.97 8.29
CA THR A 34 -6.48 21.93 9.23
C THR A 34 -6.45 20.57 8.52
N THR A 35 -5.58 19.68 8.98
CA THR A 35 -5.41 18.35 8.40
C THR A 35 -5.43 17.28 9.48
N THR A 36 -5.99 16.13 9.12
CA THR A 36 -5.95 14.91 9.91
C THR A 36 -5.21 13.83 9.10
N THR A 37 -4.28 13.13 9.71
CA THR A 37 -3.62 11.98 9.07
C THR A 37 -4.58 10.80 9.06
N LEU A 38 -4.76 10.19 7.89
CA LEU A 38 -5.45 8.92 7.74
C LEU A 38 -4.41 7.79 7.90
N SER A 39 -4.75 6.79 8.71
CA SER A 39 -3.89 5.65 9.02
C SER A 39 -4.54 4.34 8.58
N GLY A 40 -3.76 3.26 8.59
CA GLY A 40 -4.25 1.92 8.22
C GLY A 40 -3.99 1.56 6.75
N THR A 41 -3.14 2.34 6.07
CA THR A 41 -2.62 2.04 4.74
C THR A 41 -1.09 1.95 4.80
N HIS A 42 -0.47 1.38 3.77
CA HIS A 42 0.96 1.53 3.55
C HIS A 42 1.29 2.99 3.23
N GLY A 43 2.53 3.41 3.47
CA GLY A 43 3.01 4.76 3.11
C GLY A 43 3.23 4.95 1.61
N ASP A 44 3.73 6.14 1.27
CA ASP A 44 4.05 6.55 -0.09
C ASP A 44 2.86 6.44 -1.05
N HIS A 45 1.92 7.37 -0.85
CA HIS A 45 0.65 7.40 -1.57
C HIS A 45 0.80 8.08 -2.93
N HIS A 46 0.52 7.34 -4.01
CA HIS A 46 0.69 7.77 -5.39
C HIS A 46 -0.58 8.33 -6.01
N ASP A 47 -1.75 7.75 -5.69
CA ASP A 47 -3.03 8.20 -6.23
C ASP A 47 -4.19 7.87 -5.29
N LEU A 48 -5.28 8.61 -5.44
CA LEU A 48 -6.52 8.42 -4.71
C LEU A 48 -7.70 8.69 -5.63
N TRP A 49 -8.53 7.70 -5.86
CA TRP A 49 -9.81 7.87 -6.51
C TRP A 49 -10.93 7.98 -5.46
N ILE A 50 -11.85 8.91 -5.67
CA ILE A 50 -13.03 9.14 -4.84
C ILE A 50 -14.26 8.89 -5.70
N ASP A 51 -15.17 8.04 -5.25
CA ASP A 51 -16.40 7.77 -5.96
C ASP A 51 -17.28 9.04 -6.02
N PRO A 52 -17.58 9.57 -7.22
CA PRO A 52 -18.39 10.78 -7.35
C PRO A 52 -19.87 10.59 -6.96
N ASP A 53 -20.34 9.35 -6.95
CA ASP A 53 -21.73 9.01 -6.55
C ASP A 53 -21.83 8.67 -5.05
N ASP A 54 -20.73 8.19 -4.45
CA ASP A 54 -20.63 7.89 -3.02
C ASP A 54 -19.22 8.18 -2.48
N PRO A 55 -18.94 9.40 -2.02
CA PRO A 55 -17.60 9.82 -1.59
C PRO A 55 -17.10 9.14 -0.32
N GLN A 56 -17.87 8.26 0.30
CA GLN A 56 -17.37 7.35 1.33
C GLN A 56 -16.41 6.30 0.75
N HIS A 57 -16.61 5.97 -0.54
CA HIS A 57 -15.80 5.00 -1.25
C HIS A 57 -14.53 5.66 -1.82
N LEU A 58 -13.40 5.21 -1.34
CA LEU A 58 -12.08 5.64 -1.76
C LEU A 58 -11.26 4.44 -2.22
N VAL A 59 -10.46 4.63 -3.25
CA VAL A 59 -9.43 3.68 -3.67
C VAL A 59 -8.09 4.39 -3.63
N ASN A 60 -7.17 3.92 -2.82
CA ASN A 60 -5.83 4.47 -2.69
C ASN A 60 -4.79 3.53 -3.27
N ALA A 61 -3.87 4.08 -4.05
CA ALA A 61 -2.67 3.42 -4.54
C ALA A 61 -1.45 3.90 -3.76
N ASN A 62 -0.65 2.99 -3.27
CA ASN A 62 0.56 3.25 -2.49
C ASN A 62 1.63 2.18 -2.77
N ASP A 63 2.81 2.31 -2.17
CA ASP A 63 3.91 1.37 -2.40
C ASP A 63 3.63 -0.06 -1.90
N GLY A 64 2.68 -0.25 -1.03
CA GLY A 64 2.19 -1.57 -0.63
C GLY A 64 1.15 -2.18 -1.58
N GLY A 65 0.62 -1.41 -2.54
CA GLY A 65 -0.40 -1.84 -3.50
C GLY A 65 -1.63 -0.93 -3.52
N GLY A 66 -2.84 -1.50 -3.49
CA GLY A 66 -4.09 -0.76 -3.50
C GLY A 66 -4.98 -1.10 -2.31
N THR A 67 -5.57 -0.10 -1.68
CA THR A 67 -6.52 -0.25 -0.57
C THR A 67 -7.83 0.46 -0.86
N VAL A 68 -8.91 -0.08 -0.32
CA VAL A 68 -10.26 0.47 -0.46
C VAL A 68 -10.80 0.88 0.90
N SER A 69 -11.41 2.05 0.97
CA SER A 69 -12.19 2.49 2.12
C SER A 69 -13.64 2.70 1.72
N THR A 70 -14.55 2.41 2.63
CA THR A 70 -16.00 2.66 2.48
C THR A 70 -16.54 3.62 3.55
N ASN A 71 -15.64 4.37 4.19
CA ASN A 71 -15.97 5.27 5.29
C ASN A 71 -15.04 6.50 5.34
N TRP A 72 -14.83 7.14 4.18
CA TRP A 72 -13.97 8.33 4.01
C TRP A 72 -12.53 8.16 4.51
N GLY A 73 -11.98 6.96 4.47
CA GLY A 73 -10.61 6.69 4.90
C GLY A 73 -10.44 6.46 6.40
N ALA A 74 -11.55 6.26 7.15
CA ALA A 74 -11.45 5.94 8.58
C ALA A 74 -10.89 4.53 8.80
N THR A 75 -11.21 3.59 7.91
CA THR A 75 -10.62 2.25 7.85
C THR A 75 -10.39 1.84 6.39
N TRP A 76 -9.46 0.93 6.17
CA TRP A 76 -9.05 0.44 4.86
C TRP A 76 -9.03 -1.07 4.84
N THR A 77 -9.16 -1.65 3.63
CA THR A 77 -8.96 -3.09 3.41
C THR A 77 -7.50 -3.46 3.61
N ASP A 78 -7.26 -4.71 4.02
CA ASP A 78 -5.91 -5.25 4.08
C ASP A 78 -5.27 -5.32 2.68
N LEU A 79 -3.95 -5.16 2.62
CA LEU A 79 -3.15 -5.25 1.40
C LEU A 79 -2.72 -6.70 1.18
N ASP A 80 -3.66 -7.56 0.77
CA ASP A 80 -3.42 -8.98 0.53
C ASP A 80 -3.09 -9.28 -0.94
N PHE A 81 -2.45 -8.35 -1.64
CA PHE A 81 -2.01 -8.60 -3.01
C PHE A 81 -0.72 -9.42 -3.03
N PRO A 82 -0.68 -10.58 -3.67
CA PRO A 82 0.53 -11.40 -3.79
C PRO A 82 1.48 -10.80 -4.85
N THR A 83 1.85 -9.54 -4.69
CA THR A 83 2.73 -8.79 -5.58
C THR A 83 3.91 -8.25 -4.81
N ALA A 84 5.07 -8.22 -5.46
CA ALA A 84 6.30 -7.69 -4.87
C ALA A 84 7.21 -7.14 -5.97
N GLN A 85 7.82 -5.99 -5.72
CA GLN A 85 8.93 -5.51 -6.53
C GLN A 85 10.24 -5.94 -5.87
N ILE A 86 10.88 -6.95 -6.42
CA ILE A 86 12.10 -7.54 -5.86
C ILE A 86 13.34 -6.90 -6.50
N TYR A 87 14.24 -6.36 -5.69
CA TYR A 87 15.50 -5.77 -6.16
C TYR A 87 16.53 -6.81 -6.60
N ARG A 88 16.72 -7.83 -5.79
CA ARG A 88 17.69 -8.90 -6.04
C ARG A 88 17.15 -10.21 -5.57
N LEU A 89 17.44 -11.28 -6.31
CA LEU A 89 16.97 -12.62 -6.03
C LEU A 89 18.15 -13.50 -5.59
N GLY A 90 17.99 -14.17 -4.45
CA GLY A 90 18.82 -15.25 -3.97
C GLY A 90 18.04 -16.56 -3.94
N LEU A 91 18.74 -17.68 -4.12
CA LEU A 91 18.15 -19.00 -3.98
C LEU A 91 18.74 -19.71 -2.76
N THR A 92 17.89 -20.41 -2.00
CA THR A 92 18.35 -21.25 -0.89
C THR A 92 18.94 -22.56 -1.42
N ASN A 93 19.80 -23.20 -0.62
CA ASN A 93 20.38 -24.52 -0.95
C ASN A 93 19.49 -25.69 -0.47
N ALA A 94 18.27 -25.43 0.00
CA ALA A 94 17.30 -26.44 0.40
C ALA A 94 16.67 -27.14 -0.81
N PHE A 95 15.98 -28.24 -0.58
CA PHE A 95 15.14 -28.90 -1.59
C PHE A 95 13.77 -29.23 -1.01
N PRO A 96 12.66 -28.75 -1.59
CA PRO A 96 12.63 -27.75 -2.66
C PRO A 96 13.27 -26.42 -2.22
N TYR A 97 13.92 -25.72 -3.13
CA TYR A 97 14.53 -24.43 -2.82
C TYR A 97 13.51 -23.31 -2.75
N SER A 98 13.87 -22.23 -2.10
CA SER A 98 13.09 -20.99 -2.07
C SER A 98 13.85 -19.88 -2.82
N ALA A 99 13.10 -19.02 -3.46
CA ALA A 99 13.57 -17.77 -4.01
C ALA A 99 13.33 -16.68 -2.97
N CYS A 100 14.41 -15.98 -2.58
CA CYS A 100 14.35 -14.92 -1.56
C CYS A 100 14.82 -13.60 -2.15
N GLY A 101 14.18 -12.49 -1.74
CA GLY A 101 14.61 -11.17 -2.15
C GLY A 101 14.02 -10.06 -1.30
N GLY A 102 14.78 -8.97 -1.18
CA GLY A 102 14.29 -7.71 -0.60
C GLY A 102 13.29 -7.05 -1.55
N GLN A 103 12.16 -6.65 -1.03
CA GLN A 103 11.13 -5.91 -1.76
C GLN A 103 11.41 -4.42 -1.63
N GLN A 104 11.11 -3.65 -2.66
CA GLN A 104 11.14 -2.19 -2.58
C GLN A 104 10.12 -1.71 -1.54
N ASP A 105 10.57 -0.83 -0.63
CA ASP A 105 9.76 -0.18 0.41
C ASP A 105 8.93 -1.16 1.27
N ASN A 106 9.37 -2.42 1.33
CA ASN A 106 8.70 -3.49 2.05
C ASN A 106 9.70 -4.47 2.66
N THR A 107 9.24 -5.59 3.21
CA THR A 107 10.06 -6.61 3.86
C THR A 107 10.83 -7.47 2.85
N THR A 108 11.73 -8.32 3.34
CA THR A 108 12.34 -9.40 2.54
C THR A 108 11.47 -10.65 2.61
N VAL A 109 11.17 -11.23 1.47
CA VAL A 109 10.36 -12.45 1.37
C VAL A 109 11.13 -13.62 0.80
N CYS A 110 10.81 -14.82 1.26
CA CYS A 110 11.23 -16.08 0.67
C CYS A 110 10.00 -16.86 0.21
N VAL A 111 9.96 -17.21 -1.07
CA VAL A 111 8.86 -17.96 -1.68
C VAL A 111 9.38 -19.33 -2.12
N PRO A 112 8.82 -20.45 -1.62
CA PRO A 112 9.21 -21.77 -2.08
C PRO A 112 8.79 -22.00 -3.52
N VAL A 113 9.62 -22.66 -4.31
CA VAL A 113 9.32 -22.94 -5.73
C VAL A 113 8.27 -24.04 -5.92
N GLN A 114 7.97 -24.76 -4.89
CA GLN A 114 6.89 -25.77 -4.85
C GLN A 114 6.05 -25.57 -3.62
N VAL A 115 4.77 -25.33 -3.81
CA VAL A 115 3.74 -25.32 -2.77
C VAL A 115 2.77 -26.48 -3.01
N ALA A 116 2.26 -27.10 -1.96
CA ALA A 116 1.24 -28.12 -2.08
C ALA A 116 -0.01 -27.52 -2.77
N ARG A 117 -0.64 -28.31 -3.64
CA ARG A 117 -1.82 -27.89 -4.38
C ARG A 117 -2.95 -27.57 -3.40
N GLY A 118 -3.37 -26.33 -3.33
CA GLY A 118 -4.40 -25.82 -2.41
C GLY A 118 -3.87 -24.88 -1.32
N ASP A 119 -2.56 -24.71 -1.22
CA ASP A 119 -1.90 -23.94 -0.16
C ASP A 119 -1.24 -22.64 -0.72
N LEU A 120 -1.93 -21.98 -1.64
CA LEU A 120 -1.40 -20.81 -2.36
C LEU A 120 -1.17 -19.58 -1.45
N GLY A 121 -1.68 -19.60 -0.22
CA GLY A 121 -1.50 -18.53 0.77
C GLY A 121 -0.46 -18.80 1.88
N ALA A 122 0.01 -20.05 2.03
CA ALA A 122 0.88 -20.45 3.14
C ALA A 122 2.37 -20.58 2.75
N GLY A 123 2.72 -20.18 1.54
CA GLY A 123 4.02 -20.53 0.96
C GLY A 123 5.13 -19.49 1.10
N TYR A 124 4.87 -18.29 1.58
CA TYR A 124 5.95 -17.31 1.73
C TYR A 124 6.31 -17.11 3.21
N VAL A 125 7.56 -16.79 3.46
CA VAL A 125 8.08 -16.47 4.79
C VAL A 125 8.73 -15.10 4.71
N GLU A 126 8.34 -14.21 5.60
CA GLU A 126 9.10 -12.97 5.82
C GLU A 126 10.45 -13.32 6.45
N ALA A 127 11.53 -12.96 5.79
CA ALA A 127 12.89 -13.35 6.19
C ALA A 127 13.72 -12.19 6.73
N GLY A 128 13.15 -11.00 6.82
CA GLY A 128 13.83 -9.80 7.32
C GLY A 128 13.07 -8.53 7.00
N GLY A 129 13.60 -7.40 7.41
CA GLY A 129 13.01 -6.08 7.17
C GLY A 129 13.83 -5.23 6.22
N GLY A 130 13.13 -4.43 5.43
CA GLY A 130 13.70 -3.33 4.67
C GLY A 130 14.37 -3.69 3.35
N GLU A 131 14.62 -2.66 2.61
CA GLU A 131 15.46 -2.67 1.41
C GLU A 131 16.91 -3.01 1.78
N SER A 132 17.56 -3.86 1.02
CA SER A 132 18.99 -4.16 1.16
C SER A 132 19.66 -4.32 -0.21
#